data_400e68823acc27a781f79fb4d70ca41a
#
_entry.id   400e68823acc27a781f79fb4d70ca41a
#
_cell.length_a   1.000
_cell.length_b   1.000
_cell.length_c   1.000
_cell.angle_alpha   90.00
_cell.angle_beta   90.00
_cell.angle_gamma   90.00
#
_symmetry.space_group_name_H-M   'P 1'
#
loop_
_entity.id
_entity.type
_entity.pdbx_description
1 polymer ?
#
loop_
_entity_poly.entity_id
_entity_poly.type
_entity_poly.pdbx_seq_one_letter_code
_entity_poly.pdbx_strand_id
1 'polypeptide(L)'
;MASLAIAFPILPGKTEQWKHFSQEMAGPRHSEYEASRKRLGETREVAYLQQTPQGDMAVVYMEAQDIPRVFEGLGMSQEPFDVWFREQVKEIHGVNLSQPLPGPLPEAFTDWRAR
;
A
#
# COMPACT_ATOMS: atom_id res chain seq x y z
N MET A 1 15.08 10.06 -5.11
CA MET A 1 13.93 9.12 -4.99
C MET A 1 13.54 9.03 -3.54
N ALA A 2 12.29 9.28 -3.23
CA ALA A 2 11.79 9.16 -1.87
C ALA A 2 11.39 7.73 -1.56
N SER A 3 11.44 7.36 -0.29
CA SER A 3 11.00 6.04 0.17
C SER A 3 10.18 6.18 1.45
N LEU A 4 9.38 5.17 1.72
CA LEU A 4 8.47 5.16 2.86
C LEU A 4 8.20 3.72 3.27
N ALA A 5 8.09 3.49 4.58
CA ALA A 5 7.52 2.25 5.10
C ALA A 5 6.32 2.64 5.96
N ILE A 6 5.16 2.06 5.70
CA ILE A 6 3.93 2.36 6.41
C ILE A 6 3.24 1.06 6.82
N ALA A 7 2.72 1.03 8.03
CA ALA A 7 2.03 -0.14 8.56
C ALA A 7 0.52 0.09 8.57
N PHE A 8 -0.22 -0.89 8.06
CA PHE A 8 -1.68 -0.90 8.11
C PHE A 8 -2.13 -2.10 8.92
N PRO A 9 -2.96 -1.92 9.95
CA PRO A 9 -3.51 -3.07 10.65
C PRO A 9 -4.41 -3.87 9.72
N ILE A 10 -4.35 -5.20 9.83
CA ILE A 10 -5.30 -6.08 9.15
C ILE A 10 -6.44 -6.32 10.14
N LEU A 11 -7.67 -6.02 9.72
CA LEU A 11 -8.82 -6.19 10.59
C LEU A 11 -8.98 -7.67 10.97
N PRO A 12 -9.52 -7.95 12.18
CA PRO A 12 -9.68 -9.34 12.62
C PRO A 12 -10.40 -10.20 11.59
N GLY A 13 -9.85 -11.37 11.30
CA GLY A 13 -10.41 -12.31 10.34
C GLY A 13 -10.14 -12.00 8.88
N LYS A 14 -9.34 -10.96 8.58
CA LYS A 14 -9.11 -10.54 7.18
C LYS A 14 -7.75 -10.94 6.62
N THR A 15 -6.92 -11.67 7.37
CA THR A 15 -5.57 -12.01 6.92
C THR A 15 -5.57 -12.87 5.67
N GLU A 16 -6.47 -13.86 5.59
CA GLU A 16 -6.53 -14.70 4.39
C GLU A 16 -7.01 -13.90 3.17
N GLN A 17 -7.92 -12.97 3.37
CA GLN A 17 -8.34 -12.06 2.29
C GLN A 17 -7.18 -11.18 1.83
N TRP A 18 -6.35 -10.69 2.78
CA TRP A 18 -5.15 -9.91 2.44
C TRP A 18 -4.17 -10.72 1.61
N LYS A 19 -3.94 -12.00 1.99
CA LYS A 19 -3.06 -12.89 1.22
C LYS A 19 -3.60 -13.10 -0.20
N HIS A 20 -4.89 -13.33 -0.33
CA HIS A 20 -5.53 -13.51 -1.63
C HIS A 20 -5.42 -12.24 -2.49
N PHE A 21 -5.67 -11.09 -1.90
CA PHE A 21 -5.51 -9.78 -2.52
C PHE A 21 -4.08 -9.60 -3.06
N SER A 22 -3.08 -9.92 -2.25
CA SER A 22 -1.67 -9.84 -2.65
C SER A 22 -1.35 -10.81 -3.79
N GLN A 23 -1.89 -12.02 -3.75
CA GLN A 23 -1.70 -13.03 -4.79
C GLN A 23 -2.34 -12.60 -6.12
N GLU A 24 -3.49 -11.96 -6.08
CA GLU A 24 -4.11 -11.43 -7.29
C GLU A 24 -3.26 -10.36 -7.95
N MET A 25 -2.68 -9.45 -7.17
CA MET A 25 -1.80 -8.40 -7.69
C MET A 25 -0.50 -8.97 -8.26
N ALA A 26 0.02 -10.04 -7.67
CA ALA A 26 1.24 -10.68 -8.17
C ALA A 26 0.98 -11.61 -9.36
N GLY A 27 -0.25 -11.99 -9.59
CA GLY A 27 -0.64 -12.97 -10.61
C GLY A 27 -1.63 -12.43 -11.64
N PRO A 28 -2.94 -12.78 -11.54
CA PRO A 28 -3.91 -12.45 -12.59
C PRO A 28 -4.03 -10.96 -12.91
N ARG A 29 -3.84 -10.09 -11.90
CA ARG A 29 -3.94 -8.64 -12.08
C ARG A 29 -2.60 -7.93 -12.19
N HIS A 30 -1.51 -8.67 -12.42
CA HIS A 30 -0.16 -8.09 -12.41
C HIS A 30 -0.01 -6.93 -13.42
N SER A 31 -0.53 -7.08 -14.62
CA SER A 31 -0.43 -6.03 -15.64
C SER A 31 -1.16 -4.77 -15.24
N GLU A 32 -2.34 -4.90 -14.65
CA GLU A 32 -3.13 -3.76 -14.16
C GLU A 32 -2.44 -3.08 -12.98
N TYR A 33 -1.89 -3.88 -12.08
CA TYR A 33 -1.15 -3.40 -10.92
C TYR A 33 0.08 -2.59 -11.37
N GLU A 34 0.87 -3.14 -12.29
CA GLU A 34 2.05 -2.45 -12.83
C GLU A 34 1.67 -1.14 -13.51
N ALA A 35 0.63 -1.15 -14.34
CA ALA A 35 0.17 0.06 -15.01
C ALA A 35 -0.28 1.13 -14.00
N SER A 36 -0.98 0.74 -12.95
CA SER A 36 -1.41 1.63 -11.88
C SER A 36 -0.21 2.32 -11.23
N ARG A 37 0.79 1.54 -10.83
CA ARG A 37 1.94 2.08 -10.11
C ARG A 37 2.79 2.99 -11.00
N LYS A 38 2.90 2.69 -12.27
CA LYS A 38 3.57 3.58 -13.23
C LYS A 38 2.84 4.91 -13.38
N ARG A 39 1.52 4.88 -13.47
CA ARG A 39 0.72 6.11 -13.54
C ARG A 39 0.93 7.01 -12.32
N LEU A 40 1.09 6.39 -11.15
CA LEU A 40 1.24 7.10 -9.88
C LEU A 40 2.68 7.57 -9.63
N GLY A 41 3.63 7.16 -10.47
CA GLY A 41 5.04 7.53 -10.30
C GLY A 41 5.78 6.71 -9.26
N GLU A 42 5.24 5.56 -8.90
CA GLU A 42 5.86 4.64 -7.97
C GLU A 42 6.79 3.70 -8.70
N THR A 43 7.99 3.48 -8.16
CA THR A 43 9.02 2.66 -8.81
C THR A 43 9.27 1.33 -8.11
N ARG A 44 8.88 1.21 -6.86
CA ARG A 44 9.00 -0.05 -6.11
C ARG A 44 7.96 -0.11 -5.01
N GLU A 45 7.38 -1.30 -4.83
CA GLU A 45 6.46 -1.56 -3.73
C GLU A 45 6.67 -2.97 -3.23
N VAL A 46 6.80 -3.12 -1.92
CA VAL A 46 6.94 -4.43 -1.26
C VAL A 46 5.99 -4.44 -0.08
N ALA A 47 5.19 -5.48 0.02
CA ALA A 47 4.27 -5.63 1.16
C ALA A 47 4.68 -6.84 1.99
N TYR A 48 4.80 -6.64 3.28
CA TYR A 48 5.15 -7.68 4.25
C TYR A 48 3.97 -7.97 5.16
N LEU A 49 3.79 -9.22 5.52
CA LEU A 49 2.89 -9.61 6.60
C LEU A 49 3.69 -9.69 7.89
N GLN A 50 3.30 -8.91 8.89
CA GLN A 50 3.89 -9.01 10.22
C GLN A 50 2.80 -9.45 11.20
N GLN A 51 3.04 -10.57 11.87
CA GLN A 51 2.12 -11.10 12.87
C GLN A 51 2.61 -10.69 14.27
N THR A 52 1.71 -10.09 15.05
CA THR A 52 2.01 -9.61 16.39
C THR A 52 0.98 -10.13 17.38
N PRO A 53 1.28 -10.11 18.69
CA PRO A 53 0.29 -10.49 19.70
C PRO A 53 -0.97 -9.62 19.67
N GLN A 54 -0.90 -8.40 19.15
CA GLN A 54 -2.02 -7.47 19.06
C GLN A 54 -2.78 -7.60 17.73
N GLY A 55 -2.32 -8.45 16.82
CA GLY A 55 -2.96 -8.67 15.52
C GLY A 55 -1.96 -8.62 14.38
N ASP A 56 -2.45 -8.91 13.19
CA ASP A 56 -1.64 -8.92 11.98
C ASP A 56 -1.56 -7.54 11.36
N MET A 57 -0.45 -7.25 10.71
CA MET A 57 -0.22 -5.98 10.04
C MET A 57 0.36 -6.21 8.65
N ALA A 58 -0.03 -5.37 7.71
CA ALA A 58 0.63 -5.26 6.42
C ALA A 58 1.61 -4.09 6.51
N VAL A 59 2.88 -4.36 6.29
CA VAL A 59 3.92 -3.33 6.27
C VAL A 59 4.34 -3.12 4.82
N VAL A 60 4.09 -1.92 4.32
CA VAL A 60 4.31 -1.60 2.90
C VAL A 60 5.50 -0.67 2.78
N TYR A 61 6.48 -1.10 2.01
CA TYR A 61 7.63 -0.27 1.63
C TYR A 61 7.43 0.19 0.19
N MET A 62 7.66 1.47 -0.07
CA MET A 62 7.56 1.98 -1.43
C MET A 62 8.65 3.01 -1.73
N GLU A 63 8.99 3.10 -3.01
CA GLU A 63 9.87 4.13 -3.56
C GLU A 63 9.12 4.84 -4.67
N ALA A 64 9.19 6.18 -4.66
CA ALA A 64 8.53 7.01 -5.65
C ALA A 64 9.23 8.36 -5.71
N GLN A 65 8.98 9.10 -6.78
CA GLN A 65 9.51 10.46 -6.87
C GLN A 65 8.83 11.40 -5.88
N ASP A 66 7.53 11.21 -5.66
CA ASP A 66 6.72 12.06 -4.78
C ASP A 66 5.69 11.18 -4.07
N ILE A 67 5.97 10.83 -2.82
CA ILE A 67 5.11 9.92 -2.05
C ILE A 67 3.70 10.51 -1.80
N PRO A 68 3.55 11.76 -1.34
CA PRO A 68 2.20 12.32 -1.19
C PRO A 68 1.38 12.26 -2.47
N ARG A 69 2.02 12.49 -3.61
CA ARG A 69 1.33 12.44 -4.91
C ARG A 69 0.84 11.03 -5.24
N VAL A 70 1.57 9.99 -4.83
CA VAL A 70 1.11 8.60 -5.01
C VAL A 70 -0.22 8.39 -4.29
N PHE A 71 -0.29 8.78 -3.02
CA PHE A 71 -1.52 8.63 -2.23
C PHE A 71 -2.67 9.48 -2.77
N GLU A 72 -2.40 10.72 -3.14
CA GLU A 72 -3.43 11.59 -3.73
C GLU A 72 -3.97 11.01 -5.03
N GLY A 73 -3.07 10.59 -5.92
CA GLY A 73 -3.45 10.03 -7.20
C GLY A 73 -4.26 8.75 -7.04
N LEU A 74 -3.83 7.87 -6.13
CA LEU A 74 -4.56 6.63 -5.85
C LEU A 74 -5.96 6.92 -5.31
N GLY A 75 -6.07 7.91 -4.42
CA GLY A 75 -7.37 8.30 -3.83
C GLY A 75 -8.34 8.90 -4.82
N MET A 76 -7.85 9.54 -5.87
CA MET A 76 -8.68 10.24 -6.88
C MET A 76 -8.90 9.43 -8.15
N SER A 77 -8.11 8.40 -8.40
CA SER A 77 -8.15 7.63 -9.64
C SER A 77 -9.50 6.96 -9.86
N GLN A 78 -9.99 7.03 -11.10
CA GLN A 78 -11.21 6.33 -11.53
C GLN A 78 -10.89 5.11 -12.38
N GLU A 79 -9.61 4.74 -12.51
CA GLU A 79 -9.23 3.53 -13.20
C GLU A 79 -9.79 2.30 -12.46
N PRO A 80 -10.36 1.32 -13.17
CA PRO A 80 -11.01 0.18 -12.52
C PRO A 80 -10.14 -0.56 -11.51
N PHE A 81 -8.86 -0.76 -11.82
CA PHE A 81 -7.95 -1.42 -10.89
C PHE A 81 -7.79 -0.61 -9.60
N ASP A 82 -7.63 0.71 -9.71
CA ASP A 82 -7.42 1.58 -8.54
C ASP A 82 -8.67 1.63 -7.67
N VAL A 83 -9.85 1.63 -8.29
CA VAL A 83 -11.13 1.56 -7.56
C VAL A 83 -11.22 0.23 -6.79
N TRP A 84 -10.92 -0.88 -7.46
CA TRP A 84 -10.88 -2.20 -6.82
C TRP A 84 -9.87 -2.24 -5.67
N PHE A 85 -8.68 -1.68 -5.89
CA PHE A 85 -7.63 -1.62 -4.87
C PHE A 85 -8.12 -0.87 -3.62
N ARG A 86 -8.72 0.31 -3.80
CA ARG A 86 -9.24 1.07 -2.67
C ARG A 86 -10.33 0.32 -1.90
N GLU A 87 -11.19 -0.38 -2.61
CA GLU A 87 -12.24 -1.20 -1.97
C GLU A 87 -11.65 -2.31 -1.13
N GLN A 88 -10.63 -3.00 -1.65
CA GLN A 88 -9.93 -4.04 -0.91
C GLN A 88 -9.24 -3.49 0.34
N VAL A 89 -8.56 -2.36 0.21
CA VAL A 89 -7.89 -1.72 1.34
C VAL A 89 -8.90 -1.33 2.42
N LYS A 90 -10.04 -0.79 2.02
CA LYS A 90 -11.09 -0.42 2.98
C LYS A 90 -11.62 -1.65 3.71
N GLU A 91 -11.87 -2.73 3.00
CA GLU A 91 -12.42 -3.95 3.58
C GLU A 91 -11.41 -4.66 4.49
N ILE A 92 -10.15 -4.72 4.08
CA ILE A 92 -9.12 -5.45 4.81
C ILE A 92 -8.55 -4.64 5.98
N HIS A 93 -8.35 -3.35 5.78
CA HIS A 93 -7.66 -2.48 6.74
C HIS A 93 -8.56 -1.47 7.43
N GLY A 94 -9.77 -1.25 6.92
CA GLY A 94 -10.64 -0.20 7.42
C GLY A 94 -10.18 1.21 7.05
N VAL A 95 -9.32 1.34 6.05
CA VAL A 95 -8.76 2.63 5.63
C VAL A 95 -9.41 3.07 4.32
N ASN A 96 -9.94 4.29 4.30
CA ASN A 96 -10.50 4.88 3.10
C ASN A 96 -9.45 5.76 2.44
N LEU A 97 -8.82 5.25 1.36
CA LEU A 97 -7.76 5.96 0.65
C LEU A 97 -8.27 7.17 -0.14
N SER A 98 -9.59 7.34 -0.28
CA SER A 98 -10.17 8.54 -0.90
C SER A 98 -10.19 9.74 0.05
N GLN A 99 -9.87 9.53 1.31
CA GLN A 99 -9.76 10.56 2.33
C GLN A 99 -8.29 10.71 2.74
N PRO A 100 -7.89 11.85 3.32
CA PRO A 100 -6.56 11.98 3.89
C PRO A 100 -6.31 10.90 4.94
N LEU A 101 -5.07 10.38 4.99
CA LEU A 101 -4.70 9.40 6.01
C LEU A 101 -4.83 10.03 7.40
N PRO A 102 -5.18 9.22 8.42
CA PRO A 102 -5.37 9.74 9.78
C PRO A 102 -4.02 9.99 10.48
N GLY A 103 -3.34 11.04 10.12
CA GLY A 103 -2.06 11.41 10.70
C GLY A 103 -1.02 11.65 9.63
N PRO A 104 0.18 12.11 10.03
CA PRO A 104 1.25 12.37 9.07
C PRO A 104 1.81 11.08 8.50
N LEU A 105 2.40 11.18 7.31
CA LEU A 105 3.12 10.05 6.73
C LEU A 105 4.33 9.71 7.61
N PRO A 106 4.70 8.43 7.69
CA PRO A 106 5.90 8.02 8.41
C PRO A 106 7.14 8.74 7.86
N GLU A 107 8.05 9.10 8.74
CA GLU A 107 9.32 9.71 8.33
C GLU A 107 10.49 8.91 8.87
N ALA A 108 11.57 8.84 8.07
CA ALA A 108 12.76 8.12 8.48
C ALA A 108 13.54 8.94 9.50
N PHE A 109 13.87 8.33 10.64
CA PHE A 109 14.69 8.95 11.67
C PHE A 109 16.14 8.50 11.60
N THR A 110 16.36 7.31 11.06
CA THR A 110 17.71 6.75 10.90
C THR A 110 17.79 6.10 9.52
N ASP A 111 18.79 6.47 8.77
CA ASP A 111 19.04 5.94 7.44
C ASP A 111 20.53 5.74 7.28
N TRP A 112 21.01 4.53 7.56
CA TRP A 112 22.41 4.18 7.44
C TRP A 112 22.63 3.24 6.27
N ARG A 113 23.73 3.48 5.54
CA ARG A 113 24.14 2.62 4.42
C ARG A 113 25.58 2.24 4.55
N ALA A 114 25.90 0.98 4.26
CA ALA A 114 27.28 0.53 4.15
C ALA A 114 27.93 1.14 2.89
N ARG A 115 29.19 1.43 2.99
CA ARG A 115 29.97 1.90 1.86
C ARG A 115 30.73 0.77 1.18
#